data_13c55976b300eaa44a3a3b3d62488fa6
#
_entry.id   13c55976b300eaa44a3a3b3d62488fa6
#
_cell.length_a   1.000
_cell.length_b   1.000
_cell.length_c   1.000
_cell.angle_alpha   90.00
_cell.angle_beta   90.00
_cell.angle_gamma   90.00
#
_symmetry.space_group_name_H-M   'P 1'
#
loop_
_entity.id
_entity.type
_entity.pdbx_description
1 polymer ?
#
loop_
_entity_poly.entity_id
_entity_poly.type
_entity_poly.pdbx_seq_one_letter_code
_entity_poly.pdbx_strand_id
1 'polypeptide(L)'
;ALQGMGIAVLTDAGRLSSYVNDIGIMNMAYIVDNYEDGMKLMATDTFKGWDADLANNGICGLCYNYYDGARSFMGHKAYNTPADLKGAVIRTPGADPYVESISAMGATPYNIAWSEVYNGIQTKSIDGCEVQYTSAVSSKIYEVCEYVSKTEHINLFNMVICGQAWFDKLPAEYQEVVKKDFNDCAYNNAQDIIAAQADMEKTLTDNGMTIVEVDKDIFREAVKPAYEKLGWTELREQLYKDCLLY
;
A
#
# COMPACT_ATOMS: atom_id res chain seq x y z
N ALA A 1 -2.99 18.74 8.75
CA ALA A 1 -2.17 19.32 7.67
C ALA A 1 -2.90 20.47 6.97
N LEU A 2 -4.09 20.27 6.43
CA LEU A 2 -4.86 21.26 5.64
C LEU A 2 -5.15 22.60 6.34
N GLN A 3 -5.13 22.65 7.66
CA GLN A 3 -5.38 23.87 8.44
C GLN A 3 -4.15 24.79 8.57
N GLY A 4 -3.09 24.55 7.79
CA GLY A 4 -1.88 25.39 7.78
C GLY A 4 -0.99 25.26 9.02
N MET A 5 -1.15 24.17 9.77
CA MET A 5 -0.22 23.79 10.86
C MET A 5 1.05 23.19 10.28
N GLY A 6 2.21 23.46 10.90
CA GLY A 6 3.50 22.87 10.52
C GLY A 6 3.59 21.38 10.93
N ILE A 7 2.74 20.56 10.32
CA ILE A 7 2.64 19.12 10.60
C ILE A 7 2.81 18.36 9.29
N ALA A 8 3.76 17.42 9.26
CA ALA A 8 3.84 16.40 8.22
C ALA A 8 3.06 15.14 8.66
N VAL A 9 2.38 14.52 7.72
CA VAL A 9 1.55 13.33 7.95
C VAL A 9 1.97 12.23 7.00
N LEU A 10 2.26 11.05 7.54
CA LEU A 10 2.41 9.83 6.76
C LEU A 10 1.03 9.29 6.40
N THR A 11 0.78 9.06 5.12
CA THR A 11 -0.49 8.57 4.59
C THR A 11 -0.23 7.69 3.37
N ASP A 12 -1.28 7.25 2.69
CA ASP A 12 -1.20 6.48 1.45
C ASP A 12 -2.12 7.05 0.37
N ALA A 13 -1.90 6.62 -0.87
CA ALA A 13 -2.64 7.06 -2.04
C ALA A 13 -4.14 6.74 -1.94
N GLY A 14 -4.49 5.60 -1.35
CA GLY A 14 -5.88 5.21 -1.16
C GLY A 14 -6.67 6.20 -0.30
N ARG A 15 -6.03 6.79 0.73
CA ARG A 15 -6.66 7.85 1.53
C ARG A 15 -6.68 9.19 0.81
N LEU A 16 -5.69 9.47 -0.04
CA LEU A 16 -5.64 10.70 -0.84
C LEU A 16 -6.63 10.69 -2.01
N SER A 17 -7.18 9.53 -2.39
CA SER A 17 -8.18 9.43 -3.45
C SER A 17 -9.45 10.24 -3.18
N SER A 18 -9.73 10.57 -1.93
CA SER A 18 -10.83 11.49 -1.58
C SER A 18 -10.59 12.94 -2.03
N TYR A 19 -9.38 13.32 -2.37
CA TYR A 19 -9.01 14.65 -2.89
C TYR A 19 -8.68 14.60 -4.38
N VAL A 20 -7.97 13.57 -4.82
CA VAL A 20 -7.62 13.30 -6.22
C VAL A 20 -7.89 11.82 -6.46
N ASN A 21 -9.04 11.52 -7.10
CA ASN A 21 -9.53 10.15 -7.23
C ASN A 21 -8.48 9.19 -7.80
N ASP A 22 -7.84 9.59 -8.87
CA ASP A 22 -7.00 8.69 -9.68
C ASP A 22 -5.66 8.33 -9.01
N ILE A 23 -5.17 9.13 -8.06
CA ILE A 23 -3.97 8.75 -7.30
C ILE A 23 -4.18 7.46 -6.52
N GLY A 24 -5.44 7.13 -6.19
CA GLY A 24 -5.81 5.91 -5.49
C GLY A 24 -5.37 4.63 -6.20
N ILE A 25 -5.18 4.68 -7.52
CA ILE A 25 -4.72 3.53 -8.31
C ILE A 25 -3.37 2.98 -7.81
N MET A 26 -2.54 3.81 -7.17
CA MET A 26 -1.25 3.41 -6.58
C MET A 26 -1.40 2.36 -5.48
N ASN A 27 -2.57 2.22 -4.87
CA ASN A 27 -2.87 1.21 -3.85
C ASN A 27 -3.78 0.08 -4.37
N MET A 28 -3.97 -0.01 -5.69
CA MET A 28 -4.62 -1.18 -6.30
C MET A 28 -3.69 -2.38 -6.29
N ALA A 29 -4.28 -3.55 -6.11
CA ALA A 29 -3.51 -4.78 -6.20
C ALA A 29 -2.92 -4.95 -7.61
N TYR A 30 -1.62 -5.29 -7.64
CA TYR A 30 -0.84 -5.55 -8.85
C TYR A 30 -0.77 -4.38 -9.84
N ILE A 31 -0.79 -3.14 -9.34
CA ILE A 31 -0.49 -1.96 -10.17
C ILE A 31 1.00 -1.90 -10.51
N VAL A 32 1.86 -2.30 -9.57
CA VAL A 32 3.31 -2.46 -9.74
C VAL A 32 3.79 -3.71 -9.01
N ASP A 33 4.89 -4.32 -9.48
CA ASP A 33 5.40 -5.57 -8.94
C ASP A 33 6.54 -5.41 -7.94
N ASN A 34 7.16 -4.22 -7.90
CA ASN A 34 8.32 -3.94 -7.06
C ASN A 34 8.49 -2.43 -6.85
N TYR A 35 9.52 -2.07 -6.07
CA TYR A 35 9.87 -0.67 -5.78
C TYR A 35 10.22 0.12 -7.03
N GLU A 36 11.05 -0.45 -7.91
CA GLU A 36 11.55 0.22 -9.12
C GLU A 36 10.40 0.58 -10.08
N ASP A 37 9.42 -0.30 -10.22
CA ASP A 37 8.26 -0.05 -11.07
C ASP A 37 7.36 1.05 -10.48
N GLY A 38 7.23 1.09 -9.14
CA GLY A 38 6.57 2.19 -8.46
C GLY A 38 7.25 3.53 -8.72
N MET A 39 8.59 3.55 -8.68
CA MET A 39 9.37 4.76 -8.98
C MET A 39 9.20 5.22 -10.44
N LYS A 40 9.13 4.30 -11.40
CA LYS A 40 8.84 4.64 -12.81
C LYS A 40 7.45 5.26 -12.93
N LEU A 41 6.45 4.71 -12.26
CA LEU A 41 5.09 5.24 -12.28
C LEU A 41 5.03 6.65 -11.70
N MET A 42 5.69 6.90 -10.58
CA MET A 42 5.75 8.22 -9.95
C MET A 42 6.53 9.25 -10.78
N ALA A 43 7.37 8.82 -11.72
CA ALA A 43 8.09 9.71 -12.63
C ALA A 43 7.26 10.18 -13.84
N THR A 44 6.07 9.59 -14.08
CA THR A 44 5.20 9.92 -15.20
C THR A 44 4.63 11.33 -15.08
N ASP A 45 4.27 11.92 -16.22
CA ASP A 45 3.59 13.22 -16.22
C ASP A 45 2.17 13.12 -15.65
N THR A 46 1.53 11.96 -15.76
CA THR A 46 0.24 11.66 -15.11
C THR A 46 0.36 11.82 -13.60
N PHE A 47 1.38 11.21 -12.97
CA PHE A 47 1.58 11.33 -11.52
C PHE A 47 1.91 12.75 -11.09
N LYS A 48 2.73 13.49 -11.86
CA LYS A 48 3.02 14.91 -11.62
C LYS A 48 1.75 15.76 -11.70
N GLY A 49 0.81 15.41 -12.59
CA GLY A 49 -0.52 16.01 -12.65
C GLY A 49 -1.30 15.82 -11.34
N TRP A 50 -1.29 14.61 -10.78
CA TRP A 50 -1.93 14.36 -9.50
C TRP A 50 -1.29 15.12 -8.33
N ASP A 51 0.05 15.28 -8.31
CA ASP A 51 0.73 16.11 -7.31
C ASP A 51 0.27 17.57 -7.40
N ALA A 52 0.14 18.10 -8.62
CA ALA A 52 -0.39 19.44 -8.84
C ALA A 52 -1.86 19.57 -8.39
N ASP A 53 -2.69 18.56 -8.65
CA ASP A 53 -4.08 18.53 -8.20
C ASP A 53 -4.20 18.42 -6.68
N LEU A 54 -3.32 17.67 -6.01
CA LEU A 54 -3.21 17.67 -4.55
C LEU A 54 -2.87 19.06 -4.03
N ALA A 55 -1.93 19.76 -4.66
CA ALA A 55 -1.56 21.12 -4.29
C ALA A 55 -2.75 22.09 -4.44
N ASN A 56 -3.54 21.97 -5.51
CA ASN A 56 -4.78 22.73 -5.72
C ASN A 56 -5.84 22.44 -4.62
N ASN A 57 -5.80 21.24 -4.03
CA ASN A 57 -6.63 20.85 -2.88
C ASN A 57 -5.98 21.20 -1.52
N GLY A 58 -4.91 21.99 -1.50
CA GLY A 58 -4.25 22.45 -0.28
C GLY A 58 -3.29 21.42 0.36
N ILE A 59 -2.90 20.39 -0.37
CA ILE A 59 -2.01 19.31 0.08
C ILE A 59 -0.69 19.41 -0.67
N CYS A 60 0.41 19.61 0.05
CA CYS A 60 1.77 19.55 -0.50
C CYS A 60 2.35 18.15 -0.25
N GLY A 61 2.74 17.45 -1.31
CA GLY A 61 3.55 16.24 -1.22
C GLY A 61 5.00 16.57 -0.89
N LEU A 62 5.52 16.01 0.19
CA LEU A 62 6.93 16.12 0.57
C LEU A 62 7.74 14.97 -0.02
N CYS A 63 7.21 13.75 0.02
CA CYS A 63 7.70 12.60 -0.75
C CYS A 63 6.58 11.59 -0.99
N TYR A 64 6.75 10.75 -2.01
CA TYR A 64 5.78 9.72 -2.43
C TYR A 64 6.39 8.31 -2.42
N ASN A 65 7.68 8.21 -2.21
CA ASN A 65 8.49 7.00 -2.38
C ASN A 65 8.82 6.28 -1.06
N TYR A 66 8.05 6.53 0.01
CA TYR A 66 8.24 5.87 1.29
C TYR A 66 7.70 4.43 1.20
N TYR A 67 8.56 3.51 0.78
CA TYR A 67 8.21 2.11 0.58
C TYR A 67 8.17 1.36 1.90
N ASP A 68 7.11 0.58 2.12
CA ASP A 68 6.90 -0.18 3.35
C ASP A 68 6.85 -1.70 3.12
N GLY A 69 7.08 -2.13 1.88
CA GLY A 69 7.09 -3.53 1.46
C GLY A 69 5.81 -3.97 0.77
N ALA A 70 5.83 -5.21 0.28
CA ALA A 70 4.67 -5.82 -0.36
C ALA A 70 3.73 -6.45 0.67
N ARG A 71 2.41 -6.31 0.44
CA ARG A 71 1.35 -6.85 1.29
C ARG A 71 0.96 -8.24 0.84
N SER A 72 0.79 -9.13 1.80
CA SER A 72 0.37 -10.53 1.59
C SER A 72 -0.74 -10.90 2.57
N PHE A 73 -1.53 -11.93 2.25
CA PHE A 73 -2.54 -12.43 3.17
C PHE A 73 -1.90 -13.23 4.32
N MET A 74 -2.38 -12.97 5.54
CA MET A 74 -1.98 -13.70 6.74
C MET A 74 -3.22 -14.15 7.51
N GLY A 75 -3.23 -15.39 7.98
CA GLY A 75 -4.39 -15.95 8.68
C GLY A 75 -4.14 -17.33 9.28
N HIS A 76 -5.22 -17.95 9.76
CA HIS A 76 -5.18 -19.30 10.37
C HIS A 76 -5.04 -20.43 9.34
N LYS A 77 -5.21 -20.15 8.06
CA LYS A 77 -5.04 -21.09 6.94
C LYS A 77 -4.31 -20.44 5.78
N ALA A 78 -3.75 -21.26 4.90
CA ALA A 78 -3.19 -20.78 3.65
C ALA A 78 -4.31 -20.42 2.65
N TYR A 79 -4.10 -19.37 1.89
CA TYR A 79 -4.94 -18.93 0.77
C TYR A 79 -4.13 -19.06 -0.52
N ASN A 80 -4.15 -20.24 -1.12
CA ASN A 80 -3.35 -20.58 -2.31
C ASN A 80 -3.96 -20.02 -3.60
N THR A 81 -5.27 -19.82 -3.59
CA THR A 81 -6.06 -19.34 -4.73
C THR A 81 -7.14 -18.36 -4.27
N PRO A 82 -7.70 -17.54 -5.18
CA PRO A 82 -8.87 -16.70 -4.87
C PRO A 82 -10.07 -17.50 -4.32
N ALA A 83 -10.22 -18.76 -4.69
CA ALA A 83 -11.29 -19.63 -4.18
C ALA A 83 -11.14 -19.93 -2.67
N ASP A 84 -9.91 -19.98 -2.16
CA ASP A 84 -9.64 -20.22 -0.74
C ASP A 84 -10.00 -19.02 0.14
N LEU A 85 -10.03 -17.80 -0.46
CA LEU A 85 -10.44 -16.57 0.21
C LEU A 85 -11.95 -16.44 0.35
N LYS A 86 -12.73 -17.26 -0.37
CA LYS A 86 -14.19 -17.16 -0.36
C LYS A 86 -14.75 -17.40 1.05
N GLY A 87 -15.46 -16.36 1.53
CA GLY A 87 -16.03 -16.35 2.87
C GLY A 87 -15.07 -15.97 3.99
N ALA A 88 -13.79 -15.77 3.70
CA ALA A 88 -12.83 -15.27 4.69
C ALA A 88 -13.06 -13.78 4.94
N VAL A 89 -13.17 -13.39 6.20
CA VAL A 89 -13.25 -12.01 6.65
C VAL A 89 -11.83 -11.51 6.89
N ILE A 90 -11.34 -10.69 5.96
CA ILE A 90 -9.96 -10.21 5.97
C ILE A 90 -9.93 -8.73 6.31
N ARG A 91 -9.18 -8.40 7.35
CA ARG A 91 -8.94 -6.98 7.67
C ARG A 91 -8.12 -6.32 6.56
N THR A 92 -8.66 -5.23 6.05
CA THR A 92 -7.97 -4.35 5.10
C THR A 92 -8.24 -2.86 5.45
N PRO A 93 -7.41 -1.90 5.00
CA PRO A 93 -7.76 -0.48 5.07
C PRO A 93 -9.08 -0.19 4.35
N GLY A 94 -9.84 0.81 4.86
CA GLY A 94 -11.18 1.10 4.37
C GLY A 94 -11.26 1.97 3.11
N ALA A 95 -10.15 2.28 2.44
CA ALA A 95 -10.19 3.02 1.19
C ALA A 95 -10.54 2.09 0.00
N ASP A 96 -11.29 2.61 -0.96
CA ASP A 96 -11.83 1.85 -2.08
C ASP A 96 -10.82 1.00 -2.84
N PRO A 97 -9.58 1.46 -3.14
CA PRO A 97 -8.59 0.62 -3.83
C PRO A 97 -8.30 -0.69 -3.11
N TYR A 98 -8.18 -0.65 -1.79
CA TYR A 98 -7.97 -1.85 -0.98
C TYR A 98 -9.23 -2.72 -0.93
N VAL A 99 -10.37 -2.12 -0.60
CA VAL A 99 -11.65 -2.82 -0.43
C VAL A 99 -12.02 -3.57 -1.72
N GLU A 100 -11.95 -2.89 -2.86
CA GLU A 100 -12.31 -3.49 -4.15
C GLU A 100 -11.29 -4.56 -4.59
N SER A 101 -10.00 -4.33 -4.36
CA SER A 101 -8.97 -5.35 -4.66
C SER A 101 -9.18 -6.64 -3.85
N ILE A 102 -9.39 -6.50 -2.55
CA ILE A 102 -9.59 -7.66 -1.65
C ILE A 102 -10.90 -8.39 -1.95
N SER A 103 -11.98 -7.64 -2.24
CA SER A 103 -13.26 -8.20 -2.69
C SER A 103 -13.13 -8.98 -3.99
N ALA A 104 -12.45 -8.44 -4.97
CA ALA A 104 -12.25 -9.08 -6.28
C ALA A 104 -11.41 -10.36 -6.17
N MET A 105 -10.46 -10.42 -5.24
CA MET A 105 -9.70 -11.62 -4.93
C MET A 105 -10.50 -12.68 -4.15
N GLY A 106 -11.75 -12.38 -3.75
CA GLY A 106 -12.68 -13.35 -3.18
C GLY A 106 -12.93 -13.25 -1.69
N ALA A 107 -12.17 -12.45 -0.95
CA ALA A 107 -12.38 -12.24 0.49
C ALA A 107 -13.51 -11.24 0.79
N THR A 108 -13.96 -11.22 2.03
CA THR A 108 -14.82 -10.18 2.58
C THR A 108 -13.94 -9.15 3.29
N PRO A 109 -13.72 -7.96 2.71
CA PRO A 109 -12.92 -6.93 3.34
C PRO A 109 -13.60 -6.40 4.60
N TYR A 110 -12.83 -6.22 5.66
CA TYR A 110 -13.34 -5.70 6.93
C TYR A 110 -12.41 -4.60 7.46
N ASN A 111 -12.96 -3.40 7.64
CA ASN A 111 -12.20 -2.24 8.09
C ASN A 111 -12.32 -2.04 9.59
N ILE A 112 -11.21 -2.28 10.30
CA ILE A 112 -11.02 -1.92 11.72
C ILE A 112 -9.67 -1.23 11.88
N ALA A 113 -9.51 -0.50 12.99
CA ALA A 113 -8.23 0.14 13.31
C ALA A 113 -7.11 -0.92 13.42
N TRP A 114 -5.88 -0.56 12.99
CA TRP A 114 -4.77 -1.49 13.04
C TRP A 114 -4.50 -2.03 14.46
N SER A 115 -4.68 -1.18 15.47
CA SER A 115 -4.56 -1.57 16.90
C SER A 115 -5.51 -2.67 17.36
N GLU A 116 -6.59 -2.92 16.61
CA GLU A 116 -7.62 -3.92 16.92
C GLU A 116 -7.39 -5.25 16.18
N VAL A 117 -6.49 -5.28 15.18
CA VAL A 117 -6.30 -6.43 14.28
C VAL A 117 -5.82 -7.66 15.03
N TYR A 118 -4.80 -7.54 15.88
CA TYR A 118 -4.28 -8.64 16.68
C TYR A 118 -5.39 -9.32 17.50
N ASN A 119 -6.16 -8.54 18.25
CA ASN A 119 -7.27 -9.06 19.06
C ASN A 119 -8.40 -9.62 18.17
N GLY A 120 -8.68 -9.00 17.04
CA GLY A 120 -9.69 -9.46 16.09
C GLY A 120 -9.38 -10.86 15.54
N ILE A 121 -8.11 -11.12 15.18
CA ILE A 121 -7.66 -12.44 14.72
C ILE A 121 -7.65 -13.44 15.89
N GLN A 122 -7.11 -13.04 17.06
CA GLN A 122 -7.04 -13.89 18.24
C GLN A 122 -8.42 -14.40 18.69
N THR A 123 -9.42 -13.52 18.66
CA THR A 123 -10.81 -13.86 19.03
C THR A 123 -11.60 -14.49 17.91
N LYS A 124 -11.01 -14.61 16.71
CA LYS A 124 -11.65 -15.11 15.48
C LYS A 124 -12.87 -14.30 15.04
N SER A 125 -12.91 -12.99 15.36
CA SER A 125 -13.90 -12.07 14.81
C SER A 125 -13.57 -11.67 13.36
N ILE A 126 -12.31 -11.83 12.95
CA ILE A 126 -11.81 -11.82 11.58
C ILE A 126 -10.90 -13.04 11.37
N ASP A 127 -10.83 -13.54 10.14
CA ASP A 127 -10.05 -14.73 9.78
C ASP A 127 -8.56 -14.44 9.54
N GLY A 128 -8.22 -13.17 9.34
CA GLY A 128 -6.87 -12.73 9.07
C GLY A 128 -6.79 -11.28 8.63
N CYS A 129 -5.64 -10.91 8.12
CA CYS A 129 -5.38 -9.58 7.55
C CYS A 129 -4.52 -9.69 6.29
N GLU A 130 -4.49 -8.62 5.52
CA GLU A 130 -3.49 -8.44 4.48
C GLU A 130 -2.56 -7.30 4.92
N VAL A 131 -1.26 -7.55 4.91
CA VAL A 131 -0.28 -6.65 5.50
C VAL A 131 1.13 -6.94 5.00
N GLN A 132 2.00 -5.94 5.05
CA GLN A 132 3.44 -6.07 4.76
C GLN A 132 4.19 -6.64 5.98
N TYR A 133 5.36 -7.21 5.74
CA TYR A 133 6.14 -7.90 6.78
C TYR A 133 6.62 -6.97 7.90
N THR A 134 6.94 -5.71 7.60
CA THR A 134 7.32 -4.70 8.60
C THR A 134 6.29 -4.57 9.72
N SER A 135 5.02 -4.42 9.35
CA SER A 135 3.93 -4.33 10.31
C SER A 135 3.58 -5.67 10.94
N ALA A 136 3.69 -6.78 10.19
CA ALA A 136 3.44 -8.11 10.73
C ALA A 136 4.43 -8.47 11.85
N VAL A 137 5.71 -8.16 11.65
CA VAL A 137 6.78 -8.42 12.64
C VAL A 137 6.62 -7.46 13.83
N SER A 138 6.49 -6.15 13.59
CA SER A 138 6.42 -5.15 14.67
C SER A 138 5.17 -5.31 15.55
N SER A 139 4.06 -5.77 14.99
CA SER A 139 2.80 -6.01 15.72
C SER A 139 2.63 -7.48 16.13
N LYS A 140 3.64 -8.31 15.93
CA LYS A 140 3.66 -9.74 16.33
C LYS A 140 2.47 -10.53 15.78
N ILE A 141 2.06 -10.28 14.55
CA ILE A 141 0.94 -10.98 13.91
C ILE A 141 1.19 -12.51 13.87
N TYR A 142 2.44 -12.93 13.90
CA TYR A 142 2.84 -14.33 13.99
C TYR A 142 2.36 -15.06 15.26
N GLU A 143 1.96 -14.34 16.31
CA GLU A 143 1.39 -14.96 17.51
C GLU A 143 -0.08 -15.38 17.32
N VAL A 144 -0.76 -14.82 16.31
CA VAL A 144 -2.20 -15.02 16.05
C VAL A 144 -2.52 -15.50 14.65
N CYS A 145 -1.53 -15.57 13.75
CA CYS A 145 -1.64 -16.16 12.41
C CYS A 145 -0.67 -17.32 12.25
N GLU A 146 -1.08 -18.33 11.50
CA GLU A 146 -0.29 -19.54 11.25
C GLU A 146 0.35 -19.54 9.86
N TYR A 147 -0.23 -18.80 8.90
CA TYR A 147 0.19 -18.82 7.50
C TYR A 147 0.37 -17.42 6.94
N VAL A 148 1.38 -17.28 6.07
CA VAL A 148 1.50 -16.20 5.09
C VAL A 148 1.25 -16.80 3.72
N SER A 149 0.25 -16.34 2.99
CA SER A 149 0.10 -16.61 1.56
C SER A 149 0.76 -15.47 0.80
N LYS A 150 1.93 -15.74 0.21
CA LYS A 150 2.84 -14.73 -0.36
C LYS A 150 2.32 -14.21 -1.69
N THR A 151 1.18 -13.53 -1.63
CA THR A 151 0.53 -12.93 -2.79
C THR A 151 1.21 -11.65 -3.26
N GLU A 152 1.86 -10.92 -2.36
CA GLU A 152 2.56 -9.65 -2.64
C GLU A 152 1.73 -8.72 -3.53
N HIS A 153 0.43 -8.68 -3.24
CA HIS A 153 -0.57 -8.09 -4.13
C HIS A 153 -0.59 -6.57 -4.15
N ILE A 154 -0.09 -5.89 -3.11
CA ILE A 154 0.06 -4.44 -3.09
C ILE A 154 1.47 -4.08 -2.64
N ASN A 155 2.26 -3.47 -3.49
CA ASN A 155 3.49 -2.81 -3.10
C ASN A 155 3.14 -1.47 -2.45
N LEU A 156 3.33 -1.36 -1.13
CA LEU A 156 2.86 -0.22 -0.36
C LEU A 156 3.84 0.94 -0.41
N PHE A 157 3.46 1.98 -1.14
CA PHE A 157 4.10 3.28 -1.11
C PHE A 157 3.30 4.21 -0.22
N ASN A 158 3.90 4.61 0.89
CA ASN A 158 3.37 5.69 1.71
C ASN A 158 3.86 7.03 1.18
N MET A 159 3.13 8.06 1.53
CA MET A 159 3.35 9.42 1.11
C MET A 159 3.45 10.31 2.35
N VAL A 160 4.42 11.22 2.37
CA VAL A 160 4.50 12.23 3.41
C VAL A 160 3.97 13.53 2.85
N ILE A 161 2.95 14.06 3.48
CA ILE A 161 2.25 15.27 3.05
C ILE A 161 2.25 16.33 4.14
N CYS A 162 2.11 17.60 3.75
CA CYS A 162 1.81 18.70 4.66
C CYS A 162 0.76 19.63 4.05
N GLY A 163 0.36 20.67 4.77
CA GLY A 163 -0.54 21.69 4.23
C GLY A 163 0.19 22.62 3.26
N GLN A 164 -0.35 22.80 2.04
CA GLN A 164 0.23 23.68 1.02
C GLN A 164 0.44 25.11 1.56
N ALA A 165 -0.57 25.67 2.21
CA ALA A 165 -0.50 27.02 2.77
C ALA A 165 0.57 27.22 3.86
N TRP A 166 1.00 26.16 4.53
CA TRP A 166 2.15 26.19 5.43
C TRP A 166 3.45 26.12 4.65
N PHE A 167 3.53 25.19 3.71
CA PHE A 167 4.74 24.97 2.90
C PHE A 167 5.12 26.20 2.09
N ASP A 168 4.15 26.90 1.51
CA ASP A 168 4.36 28.15 0.73
C ASP A 168 4.93 29.31 1.55
N LYS A 169 4.81 29.27 2.88
CA LYS A 169 5.41 30.30 3.76
C LYS A 169 6.88 30.06 4.04
N LEU A 170 7.40 28.87 3.73
CA LEU A 170 8.81 28.59 3.88
C LEU A 170 9.62 29.36 2.80
N PRO A 171 10.80 29.89 3.13
CA PRO A 171 11.74 30.36 2.11
C PRO A 171 12.00 29.26 1.07
N ALA A 172 12.18 29.63 -0.19
CA ALA A 172 12.35 28.67 -1.29
C ALA A 172 13.49 27.67 -1.04
N GLU A 173 14.59 28.13 -0.47
CA GLU A 173 15.72 27.28 -0.09
C GLU A 173 15.33 26.18 0.94
N TYR A 174 14.42 26.49 1.86
CA TYR A 174 13.93 25.49 2.83
C TYR A 174 12.91 24.53 2.22
N GLN A 175 12.09 25.00 1.26
CA GLN A 175 11.18 24.13 0.52
C GLN A 175 11.95 23.05 -0.23
N GLU A 176 13.04 23.41 -0.90
CA GLU A 176 13.90 22.46 -1.63
C GLU A 176 14.57 21.47 -0.67
N VAL A 177 15.15 21.95 0.43
CA VAL A 177 15.82 21.10 1.43
C VAL A 177 14.85 20.13 2.04
N VAL A 178 13.66 20.58 2.47
CA VAL A 178 12.66 19.72 3.10
C VAL A 178 12.20 18.62 2.13
N LYS A 179 11.85 18.95 0.88
CA LYS A 179 11.46 17.93 -0.11
C LYS A 179 12.61 16.96 -0.39
N LYS A 180 13.83 17.47 -0.57
CA LYS A 180 15.00 16.63 -0.82
C LYS A 180 15.24 15.65 0.33
N ASP A 181 15.25 16.12 1.57
CA ASP A 181 15.55 15.31 2.74
C ASP A 181 14.48 14.22 2.96
N PHE A 182 13.19 14.56 2.78
CA PHE A 182 12.13 13.55 2.84
C PHE A 182 12.28 12.48 1.75
N ASN A 183 12.60 12.86 0.51
CA ASN A 183 12.83 11.90 -0.58
C ASN A 183 14.06 11.04 -0.34
N ASP A 184 15.17 11.61 0.14
CA ASP A 184 16.39 10.87 0.46
C ASP A 184 16.16 9.87 1.62
N CYS A 185 15.47 10.30 2.68
CA CYS A 185 15.10 9.44 3.79
C CYS A 185 14.16 8.31 3.34
N ALA A 186 13.18 8.60 2.50
CA ALA A 186 12.26 7.61 1.96
C ALA A 186 12.98 6.60 1.05
N TYR A 187 13.93 7.05 0.23
CA TYR A 187 14.77 6.17 -0.57
C TYR A 187 15.61 5.23 0.31
N ASN A 188 16.30 5.77 1.32
CA ASN A 188 17.11 4.96 2.23
C ASN A 188 16.24 3.93 2.98
N ASN A 189 15.06 4.35 3.48
CA ASN A 189 14.10 3.43 4.08
C ASN A 189 13.70 2.30 3.12
N ALA A 190 13.43 2.62 1.85
CA ALA A 190 13.08 1.61 0.86
C ALA A 190 14.20 0.57 0.68
N GLN A 191 15.46 1.00 0.60
CA GLN A 191 16.61 0.09 0.50
C GLN A 191 16.76 -0.79 1.74
N ASP A 192 16.55 -0.22 2.94
CA ASP A 192 16.60 -0.98 4.18
C ASP A 192 15.47 -2.02 4.25
N ILE A 193 14.24 -1.68 3.85
CA ILE A 193 13.11 -2.61 3.80
C ILE A 193 13.36 -3.75 2.80
N ILE A 194 13.85 -3.44 1.62
CA ILE A 194 14.17 -4.44 0.59
C ILE A 194 15.26 -5.38 1.10
N ALA A 195 16.31 -4.83 1.70
CA ALA A 195 17.42 -5.64 2.24
C ALA A 195 16.99 -6.52 3.43
N ALA A 196 16.05 -6.04 4.27
CA ALA A 196 15.58 -6.75 5.45
C ALA A 196 14.49 -7.80 5.16
N GLN A 197 13.99 -7.92 3.93
CA GLN A 197 12.86 -8.80 3.61
C GLN A 197 13.11 -10.27 4.04
N ALA A 198 14.28 -10.82 3.72
CA ALA A 198 14.63 -12.20 4.08
C ALA A 198 14.71 -12.41 5.60
N ASP A 199 15.21 -11.42 6.34
CA ASP A 199 15.28 -11.47 7.80
C ASP A 199 13.89 -11.38 8.45
N MET A 200 12.98 -10.60 7.86
CA MET A 200 11.59 -10.54 8.29
C MET A 200 10.87 -11.86 8.02
N GLU A 201 11.03 -12.47 6.84
CA GLU A 201 10.50 -13.80 6.53
C GLU A 201 11.02 -14.86 7.52
N LYS A 202 12.33 -14.81 7.81
CA LYS A 202 12.93 -15.68 8.83
C LYS A 202 12.32 -15.45 10.20
N THR A 203 12.10 -14.20 10.59
CA THR A 203 11.46 -13.87 11.88
C THR A 203 10.06 -14.46 11.98
N LEU A 204 9.25 -14.35 10.91
CA LEU A 204 7.90 -14.92 10.89
C LEU A 204 7.95 -16.45 10.99
N THR A 205 8.86 -17.12 10.27
CA THR A 205 8.99 -18.59 10.30
C THR A 205 9.58 -19.12 11.59
N ASP A 206 10.57 -18.44 12.17
CA ASP A 206 11.15 -18.81 13.48
C ASP A 206 10.11 -18.71 14.61
N ASN A 207 9.07 -17.87 14.44
CA ASN A 207 7.94 -17.74 15.36
C ASN A 207 6.72 -18.60 14.97
N GLY A 208 6.91 -19.58 14.09
CA GLY A 208 5.93 -20.64 13.82
C GLY A 208 5.01 -20.41 12.64
N MET A 209 5.13 -19.32 11.88
CA MET A 209 4.36 -19.14 10.65
C MET A 209 4.91 -19.99 9.50
N THR A 210 4.01 -20.47 8.67
CA THR A 210 4.35 -21.12 7.39
C THR A 210 4.16 -20.12 6.25
N ILE A 211 5.23 -19.83 5.52
CA ILE A 211 5.15 -19.01 4.30
C ILE A 211 4.86 -19.93 3.12
N VAL A 212 3.79 -19.63 2.39
CA VAL A 212 3.34 -20.40 1.24
C VAL A 212 3.49 -19.55 -0.02
N GLU A 213 4.32 -20.00 -0.94
CA GLU A 213 4.42 -19.41 -2.28
C GLU A 213 3.13 -19.71 -3.06
N VAL A 214 2.59 -18.70 -3.75
CA VAL A 214 1.36 -18.83 -4.53
C VAL A 214 1.59 -18.41 -5.98
N ASP A 215 0.74 -18.91 -6.87
CA ASP A 215 0.68 -18.41 -8.24
C ASP A 215 0.02 -17.02 -8.24
N LYS A 216 0.83 -15.96 -8.36
CA LYS A 216 0.36 -14.56 -8.33
C LYS A 216 -0.49 -14.22 -9.56
N ASP A 217 -0.33 -14.91 -10.67
CA ASP A 217 -1.06 -14.60 -11.90
C ASP A 217 -2.55 -14.90 -11.77
N ILE A 218 -2.94 -15.93 -11.03
CA ILE A 218 -4.36 -16.18 -10.77
C ILE A 218 -5.01 -15.10 -9.91
N PHE A 219 -4.27 -14.51 -8.96
CA PHE A 219 -4.74 -13.37 -8.17
C PHE A 219 -4.76 -12.08 -9.00
N ARG A 220 -3.78 -11.89 -9.88
CA ARG A 220 -3.73 -10.77 -10.83
C ARG A 220 -4.92 -10.77 -11.79
N GLU A 221 -5.32 -11.95 -12.28
CA GLU A 221 -6.52 -12.08 -13.09
C GLU A 221 -7.78 -11.78 -12.26
N ALA A 222 -7.86 -12.28 -11.04
CA ALA A 222 -9.02 -12.07 -10.18
C ALA A 222 -9.27 -10.60 -9.83
N VAL A 223 -8.23 -9.76 -9.81
CA VAL A 223 -8.37 -8.34 -9.43
C VAL A 223 -8.82 -7.43 -10.57
N LYS A 224 -8.77 -7.88 -11.83
CA LYS A 224 -9.14 -7.04 -13.00
C LYS A 224 -10.52 -6.38 -12.88
N PRO A 225 -11.58 -7.06 -12.40
CA PRO A 225 -12.89 -6.43 -12.24
C PRO A 225 -12.90 -5.25 -11.25
N ALA A 226 -11.96 -5.19 -10.30
CA ALA A 226 -11.85 -4.05 -9.39
C ALA A 226 -11.39 -2.78 -10.10
N TYR A 227 -10.45 -2.89 -11.05
CA TYR A 227 -10.04 -1.77 -11.90
C TYR A 227 -11.19 -1.26 -12.76
N GLU A 228 -11.98 -2.17 -13.34
CA GLU A 228 -13.15 -1.81 -14.12
C GLU A 228 -14.20 -1.10 -13.27
N LYS A 229 -14.50 -1.63 -12.08
CA LYS A 229 -15.46 -1.06 -11.13
C LYS A 229 -15.11 0.36 -10.70
N LEU A 230 -13.82 0.64 -10.51
CA LEU A 230 -13.31 1.96 -10.13
C LEU A 230 -13.09 2.90 -11.32
N GLY A 231 -13.30 2.42 -12.55
CA GLY A 231 -13.10 3.19 -13.77
C GLY A 231 -11.63 3.41 -14.13
N TRP A 232 -10.73 2.56 -13.66
CA TRP A 232 -9.28 2.72 -13.82
C TRP A 232 -8.62 1.77 -14.82
N THR A 233 -9.41 1.04 -15.63
CA THR A 233 -8.85 0.14 -16.64
C THR A 233 -8.00 0.90 -17.67
N GLU A 234 -8.57 1.95 -18.28
CA GLU A 234 -7.85 2.76 -19.28
C GLU A 234 -6.66 3.52 -18.66
N LEU A 235 -6.85 4.06 -17.45
CA LEU A 235 -5.78 4.74 -16.72
C LEU A 235 -4.60 3.79 -16.43
N ARG A 236 -4.87 2.54 -16.01
CA ARG A 236 -3.84 1.52 -15.81
C ARG A 236 -3.07 1.24 -17.11
N GLU A 237 -3.78 1.06 -18.22
CA GLU A 237 -3.14 0.81 -19.51
C GLU A 237 -2.27 2.00 -19.96
N GLN A 238 -2.74 3.23 -19.72
CA GLN A 238 -1.97 4.43 -20.01
C GLN A 238 -0.70 4.51 -19.17
N LEU A 239 -0.81 4.31 -17.85
CA LEU A 239 0.35 4.29 -16.95
C LEU A 239 1.37 3.23 -17.36
N TYR A 240 0.93 2.04 -17.74
CA TYR A 240 1.83 0.97 -18.18
C TYR A 240 2.59 1.34 -19.46
N LYS A 241 1.92 1.99 -20.42
CA LYS A 241 2.58 2.51 -21.62
C LYS A 241 3.63 3.58 -21.27
N ASP A 242 3.27 4.51 -20.38
CA ASP A 242 4.13 5.62 -19.99
C ASP A 242 5.37 5.15 -19.21
N CYS A 243 5.21 4.08 -18.41
CA CYS A 243 6.30 3.51 -17.60
C CYS A 243 7.07 2.39 -18.29
N LEU A 244 6.66 1.95 -19.49
CA LEU A 244 7.17 0.73 -20.16
C LEU A 244 7.04 -0.53 -19.27
N LEU A 245 5.95 -0.63 -18.51
CA LEU A 245 5.58 -1.80 -17.71
C LEU A 245 4.63 -2.69 -18.53
N TYR A 246 5.15 -3.71 -19.18
CA TYR A 246 4.39 -4.68 -19.98
C TYR A 246 4.61 -6.10 -19.46
#